data_9aa9211c2b5933b6528ab40db9117667
#
_entry.id   9aa9211c2b5933b6528ab40db9117667
#
_cell.length_a   1.000
_cell.length_b   1.000
_cell.length_c   1.000
_cell.angle_alpha   90.00
_cell.angle_beta   90.00
_cell.angle_gamma   90.00
#
_symmetry.space_group_name_H-M   'P 1'
#
loop_
_entity.id
_entity.type
_entity.pdbx_description
1 polymer ?
#
loop_
_entity_poly.entity_id
_entity_poly.type
_entity_poly.pdbx_seq_one_letter_code
_entity_poly.pdbx_strand_id
1 'polypeptide(L)'
;MLQVNNVSLRFGKRTLFENVNLKFVDGACYGLIGANGAGKSTFLKLLTGELETTQGDIVTGKNERISVLKQDHYQYDDVRVRDVVIMGNDKLYRVMKEKEELYSHTEFSEEDGYRLADLEAEFLDMDGWNAESDAAILLNNLGVDVSYHDKKMKDIPVKMRVKVLLASALFGNPDILLLDEPTNSLDLSAINWLEEFLINFPNTVIVVSHDRHFLNKVCTHIVDIDFLKMKMYIIRKTILYMHIMEE
;
A
#
# COMPACT_ATOMS: atom_id res chain seq x y z
N MET A 1 1.87 -1.75 -14.21
CA MET A 1 1.55 -0.39 -14.80
C MET A 1 0.09 -0.06 -14.53
N LEU A 2 -0.22 1.12 -13.95
CA LEU A 2 -1.58 1.58 -13.60
C LEU A 2 -1.99 2.73 -14.54
N GLN A 3 -3.19 2.62 -15.14
CA GLN A 3 -3.73 3.64 -16.05
C GLN A 3 -5.11 4.07 -15.62
N VAL A 4 -5.36 5.37 -15.69
CA VAL A 4 -6.64 6.04 -15.42
C VAL A 4 -7.09 6.67 -16.73
N ASN A 5 -8.21 6.20 -17.29
CA ASN A 5 -8.70 6.58 -18.62
C ASN A 5 -10.03 7.30 -18.52
N ASN A 6 -10.05 8.60 -18.83
CA ASN A 6 -11.25 9.46 -18.85
C ASN A 6 -12.10 9.36 -17.58
N VAL A 7 -11.46 9.17 -16.43
CA VAL A 7 -12.17 8.98 -15.16
C VAL A 7 -12.80 10.27 -14.70
N SER A 8 -14.11 10.18 -14.41
CA SER A 8 -14.88 11.23 -13.76
C SER A 8 -15.56 10.67 -12.51
N LEU A 9 -15.64 11.48 -11.46
CA LEU A 9 -16.32 11.13 -10.22
C LEU A 9 -17.25 12.25 -9.77
N ARG A 10 -18.50 11.91 -9.52
CA ARG A 10 -19.57 12.82 -9.06
C ARG A 10 -20.27 12.24 -7.84
N PHE A 11 -20.53 13.09 -6.86
CA PHE A 11 -21.39 12.79 -5.71
C PHE A 11 -22.66 13.67 -5.82
N GLY A 12 -23.73 13.10 -6.34
CA GLY A 12 -24.95 13.85 -6.64
C GLY A 12 -24.69 14.99 -7.64
N LYS A 13 -24.83 16.25 -7.19
CA LYS A 13 -24.59 17.43 -8.02
C LYS A 13 -23.13 17.92 -8.01
N ARG A 14 -22.31 17.39 -7.12
CA ARG A 14 -20.90 17.82 -6.95
C ARG A 14 -19.99 16.93 -7.80
N THR A 15 -19.31 17.52 -8.77
CA THR A 15 -18.21 16.87 -9.49
C THR A 15 -16.92 17.03 -8.67
N LEU A 16 -16.21 15.95 -8.47
CA LEU A 16 -14.92 15.96 -7.77
C LEU A 16 -13.76 16.03 -8.76
N PHE A 17 -13.79 15.17 -9.79
CA PHE A 17 -12.88 15.25 -10.95
C PHE A 17 -13.62 14.92 -12.24
N GLU A 18 -13.10 15.41 -13.35
CA GLU A 18 -13.70 15.22 -14.67
C GLU A 18 -12.64 14.96 -15.74
N ASN A 19 -12.85 13.89 -16.53
CA ASN A 19 -11.99 13.49 -17.64
C ASN A 19 -10.50 13.34 -17.27
N VAL A 20 -10.22 12.73 -16.12
CA VAL A 20 -8.86 12.51 -15.64
C VAL A 20 -8.20 11.38 -16.45
N ASN A 21 -7.02 11.68 -16.99
CA ASN A 21 -6.18 10.73 -17.70
C ASN A 21 -4.78 10.75 -17.09
N LEU A 22 -4.38 9.65 -16.45
CA LEU A 22 -3.07 9.52 -15.79
C LEU A 22 -2.48 8.14 -16.12
N LYS A 23 -1.15 8.11 -16.20
CA LYS A 23 -0.39 6.88 -16.37
C LYS A 23 0.73 6.83 -15.33
N PHE A 24 0.68 5.81 -14.49
CA PHE A 24 1.70 5.52 -13.50
C PHE A 24 2.59 4.41 -14.03
N VAL A 25 3.90 4.60 -13.95
CA VAL A 25 4.90 3.65 -14.47
C VAL A 25 5.70 3.05 -13.33
N ASP A 26 6.20 1.85 -13.54
CA ASP A 26 6.98 1.12 -12.55
C ASP A 26 8.31 1.85 -12.25
N GLY A 27 8.82 1.68 -11.04
CA GLY A 27 10.02 2.34 -10.57
C GLY A 27 9.88 3.84 -10.31
N ALA A 28 8.65 4.37 -10.26
CA ALA A 28 8.40 5.78 -10.00
C ALA A 28 7.54 5.99 -8.74
N CYS A 29 7.92 7.00 -7.97
CA CYS A 29 7.15 7.46 -6.82
C CYS A 29 6.41 8.75 -7.16
N TYR A 30 5.10 8.75 -6.98
CA TYR A 30 4.18 9.84 -7.28
C TYR A 30 3.64 10.45 -5.98
N GLY A 31 3.94 11.71 -5.72
CA GLY A 31 3.32 12.48 -4.63
C GLY A 31 1.99 13.07 -5.08
N LEU A 32 0.90 12.67 -4.45
CA LEU A 32 -0.43 13.21 -4.74
C LEU A 32 -0.69 14.41 -3.84
N ILE A 33 -0.75 15.60 -4.43
CA ILE A 33 -0.98 16.86 -3.73
C ILE A 33 -2.31 17.51 -4.13
N GLY A 34 -2.75 18.48 -3.35
CA GLY A 34 -3.98 19.23 -3.57
C GLY A 34 -4.55 19.75 -2.26
N ALA A 35 -5.48 20.69 -2.34
CA ALA A 35 -6.14 21.28 -1.18
C ALA A 35 -6.86 20.24 -0.31
N ASN A 36 -7.11 20.60 0.96
CA ASN A 36 -7.95 19.73 1.81
C ASN A 36 -9.35 19.62 1.22
N GLY A 37 -9.86 18.38 1.14
CA GLY A 37 -11.15 18.10 0.49
C GLY A 37 -11.10 18.06 -1.05
N ALA A 38 -9.93 18.17 -1.68
CA ALA A 38 -9.77 18.03 -3.14
C ALA A 38 -10.02 16.61 -3.66
N GLY A 39 -10.08 15.60 -2.77
CA GLY A 39 -10.40 14.23 -3.15
C GLY A 39 -9.19 13.30 -3.20
N LYS A 40 -8.07 13.63 -2.56
CA LYS A 40 -6.85 12.78 -2.54
C LYS A 40 -7.15 11.35 -2.09
N SER A 41 -7.68 11.17 -0.87
CA SER A 41 -8.04 9.84 -0.34
C SER A 41 -9.17 9.18 -1.15
N THR A 42 -10.08 9.97 -1.73
CA THR A 42 -11.12 9.45 -2.62
C THR A 42 -10.51 8.91 -3.92
N PHE A 43 -9.50 9.57 -4.45
CA PHE A 43 -8.78 9.08 -5.62
C PHE A 43 -8.03 7.78 -5.32
N LEU A 44 -7.39 7.66 -4.15
CA LEU A 44 -6.80 6.37 -3.74
C LEU A 44 -7.85 5.25 -3.67
N LYS A 45 -9.06 5.52 -3.15
CA LYS A 45 -10.16 4.54 -3.13
C LYS A 45 -10.66 4.14 -4.52
N LEU A 46 -10.60 5.04 -5.50
CA LEU A 46 -10.87 4.68 -6.90
C LEU A 46 -9.79 3.74 -7.45
N LEU A 47 -8.51 4.01 -7.15
CA LEU A 47 -7.39 3.17 -7.61
C LEU A 47 -7.44 1.76 -7.02
N THR A 48 -8.02 1.58 -5.83
CA THR A 48 -8.18 0.27 -5.16
C THR A 48 -9.44 -0.48 -5.59
N GLY A 49 -10.35 0.19 -6.30
CA GLY A 49 -11.67 -0.37 -6.62
C GLY A 49 -12.65 -0.37 -5.44
N GLU A 50 -12.29 0.24 -4.28
CA GLU A 50 -13.22 0.44 -3.16
C GLU A 50 -14.36 1.40 -3.50
N LEU A 51 -14.14 2.23 -4.51
CA LEU A 51 -15.12 3.18 -5.03
C LEU A 51 -15.18 3.04 -6.56
N GLU A 52 -16.40 3.00 -7.11
CA GLU A 52 -16.61 2.96 -8.55
C GLU A 52 -16.53 4.36 -9.17
N THR A 53 -16.01 4.43 -10.40
CA THR A 53 -16.01 5.66 -11.19
C THR A 53 -17.42 5.97 -11.72
N THR A 54 -17.77 7.26 -11.86
CA THR A 54 -19.02 7.64 -12.53
C THR A 54 -18.88 7.45 -14.04
N GLN A 55 -17.68 7.65 -14.58
CA GLN A 55 -17.34 7.48 -16.00
C GLN A 55 -15.86 7.14 -16.13
N GLY A 56 -15.48 6.44 -17.20
CA GLY A 56 -14.11 6.01 -17.45
C GLY A 56 -13.73 4.75 -16.67
N ASP A 57 -12.51 4.32 -16.83
CA ASP A 57 -12.00 3.08 -16.26
C ASP A 57 -10.59 3.24 -15.70
N ILE A 58 -10.28 2.38 -14.74
CA ILE A 58 -8.95 2.25 -14.14
C ILE A 58 -8.46 0.84 -14.47
N VAL A 59 -7.31 0.76 -15.11
CA VAL A 59 -6.75 -0.50 -15.59
C VAL A 59 -5.40 -0.74 -14.93
N THR A 60 -5.26 -1.92 -14.34
CA THR A 60 -3.99 -2.45 -13.81
C THR A 60 -3.49 -3.59 -14.68
N GLY A 61 -2.21 -3.91 -14.60
CA GLY A 61 -1.64 -5.09 -15.26
C GLY A 61 -2.27 -6.38 -14.74
N LYS A 62 -2.25 -7.40 -15.58
CA LYS A 62 -2.79 -8.71 -15.22
C LYS A 62 -1.94 -9.31 -14.08
N ASN A 63 -2.57 -9.64 -12.96
CA ASN A 63 -1.94 -10.16 -11.74
C ASN A 63 -1.09 -9.16 -10.93
N GLU A 64 -1.14 -7.85 -11.22
CA GLU A 64 -0.50 -6.84 -10.38
C GLU A 64 -1.20 -6.73 -9.02
N ARG A 65 -0.42 -6.78 -7.94
CA ARG A 65 -0.91 -6.64 -6.57
C ARG A 65 -0.85 -5.18 -6.13
N ILE A 66 -2.02 -4.63 -5.79
CA ILE A 66 -2.13 -3.32 -5.16
C ILE A 66 -2.13 -3.51 -3.64
N SER A 67 -1.22 -2.83 -2.95
CA SER A 67 -1.20 -2.76 -1.50
C SER A 67 -1.52 -1.34 -1.03
N VAL A 68 -2.30 -1.24 0.04
CA VAL A 68 -2.82 0.03 0.55
C VAL A 68 -2.56 0.14 2.04
N LEU A 69 -2.09 1.30 2.48
CA LEU A 69 -2.05 1.62 3.91
C LEU A 69 -3.47 1.78 4.46
N LYS A 70 -3.95 0.76 5.16
CA LYS A 70 -5.28 0.77 5.78
C LYS A 70 -5.29 1.68 7.00
N GLN A 71 -6.40 2.41 7.20
CA GLN A 71 -6.57 3.32 8.32
C GLN A 71 -7.30 2.69 9.51
N ASP A 72 -8.13 1.66 9.26
CA ASP A 72 -8.84 0.93 10.31
C ASP A 72 -7.95 -0.15 10.92
N HIS A 73 -7.45 0.13 12.12
CA HIS A 73 -6.60 -0.79 12.88
C HIS A 73 -7.37 -1.71 13.84
N TYR A 74 -8.68 -1.51 14.00
CA TYR A 74 -9.50 -2.34 14.91
C TYR A 74 -9.95 -3.66 14.27
N GLN A 75 -10.01 -3.72 12.94
CA GLN A 75 -10.41 -4.95 12.23
C GLN A 75 -9.52 -6.16 12.50
N TYR A 76 -8.32 -5.95 13.05
CA TYR A 76 -7.33 -7.00 13.34
C TYR A 76 -7.12 -7.25 14.83
N ASP A 77 -7.98 -6.76 15.71
CA ASP A 77 -7.79 -6.77 17.16
C ASP A 77 -7.40 -8.15 17.73
N ASP A 78 -7.97 -9.25 17.22
CA ASP A 78 -7.69 -10.59 17.69
C ASP A 78 -6.58 -11.32 16.91
N VAL A 79 -5.95 -10.70 15.92
CA VAL A 79 -4.89 -11.26 15.10
C VAL A 79 -3.52 -10.96 15.68
N ARG A 80 -2.58 -11.91 15.58
CA ARG A 80 -1.17 -11.73 15.97
C ARG A 80 -0.51 -10.64 15.11
N VAL A 81 0.29 -9.76 15.71
CA VAL A 81 0.95 -8.63 15.03
C VAL A 81 1.71 -9.07 13.78
N ARG A 82 2.50 -10.13 13.85
CA ARG A 82 3.27 -10.65 12.73
C ARG A 82 2.38 -11.18 11.61
N ASP A 83 1.28 -11.84 11.96
CA ASP A 83 0.29 -12.34 10.99
C ASP A 83 -0.37 -11.17 10.24
N VAL A 84 -0.67 -10.04 10.93
CA VAL A 84 -1.22 -8.84 10.29
C VAL A 84 -0.27 -8.29 9.23
N VAL A 85 1.05 -8.34 9.48
CA VAL A 85 2.04 -7.93 8.45
C VAL A 85 1.99 -8.87 7.25
N ILE A 86 1.99 -10.19 7.48
CA ILE A 86 1.96 -11.19 6.40
C ILE A 86 0.65 -11.12 5.60
N MET A 87 -0.48 -10.77 6.25
CA MET A 87 -1.77 -10.51 5.59
C MET A 87 -1.72 -9.37 4.56
N GLY A 88 -0.67 -8.56 4.54
CA GLY A 88 -0.37 -7.63 3.45
C GLY A 88 -0.19 -8.32 2.10
N ASN A 89 0.23 -9.58 2.09
CA ASN A 89 0.16 -10.48 0.95
C ASN A 89 -0.92 -11.55 1.21
N ASP A 90 -2.17 -11.21 0.88
CA ASP A 90 -3.34 -12.05 1.12
C ASP A 90 -3.22 -13.45 0.49
N LYS A 91 -2.61 -13.56 -0.69
CA LYS A 91 -2.40 -14.86 -1.34
C LYS A 91 -1.45 -15.74 -0.51
N LEU A 92 -0.32 -15.19 -0.09
CA LEU A 92 0.64 -15.90 0.75
C LEU A 92 0.02 -16.32 2.08
N TYR A 93 -0.68 -15.41 2.75
CA TYR A 93 -1.32 -15.70 4.03
C TYR A 93 -2.36 -16.82 3.91
N ARG A 94 -3.18 -16.82 2.85
CA ARG A 94 -4.14 -17.91 2.60
C ARG A 94 -3.46 -19.25 2.37
N VAL A 95 -2.39 -19.29 1.58
CA VAL A 95 -1.59 -20.50 1.35
C VAL A 95 -1.01 -21.02 2.67
N MET A 96 -0.47 -20.13 3.51
CA MET A 96 0.04 -20.50 4.84
C MET A 96 -1.04 -21.14 5.70
N LYS A 97 -2.23 -20.55 5.75
CA LYS A 97 -3.33 -21.06 6.59
C LYS A 97 -3.89 -22.36 6.06
N GLU A 98 -4.05 -22.51 4.76
CA GLU A 98 -4.52 -23.76 4.15
C GLU A 98 -3.51 -24.89 4.38
N LYS A 99 -2.20 -24.62 4.32
CA LYS A 99 -1.16 -25.59 4.68
C LYS A 99 -1.25 -26.00 6.17
N GLU A 100 -1.38 -25.02 7.08
CA GLU A 100 -1.55 -25.28 8.51
C GLU A 100 -2.78 -26.18 8.78
N GLU A 101 -3.89 -25.92 8.09
CA GLU A 101 -5.12 -26.72 8.19
C GLU A 101 -4.90 -28.15 7.71
N LEU A 102 -4.34 -28.34 6.51
CA LEU A 102 -4.06 -29.67 5.96
C LEU A 102 -3.11 -30.48 6.86
N TYR A 103 -2.07 -29.85 7.41
CA TYR A 103 -1.17 -30.53 8.36
C TYR A 103 -1.83 -30.89 9.68
N SER A 104 -2.96 -30.26 10.02
CA SER A 104 -3.73 -30.60 11.24
C SER A 104 -4.70 -31.76 11.06
N HIS A 105 -4.92 -32.25 9.81
CA HIS A 105 -5.80 -33.39 9.55
C HIS A 105 -5.26 -34.68 10.21
N THR A 106 -6.09 -35.34 10.98
CA THR A 106 -5.74 -36.60 11.62
C THR A 106 -5.72 -37.79 10.66
N GLU A 107 -6.54 -37.73 9.60
CA GLU A 107 -6.56 -38.68 8.49
C GLU A 107 -6.18 -37.92 7.20
N PHE A 108 -5.00 -38.22 6.66
CA PHE A 108 -4.45 -37.57 5.48
C PHE A 108 -4.81 -38.35 4.22
N SER A 109 -5.61 -37.76 3.33
CA SER A 109 -6.05 -38.39 2.08
C SER A 109 -5.03 -38.18 0.95
N GLU A 110 -5.16 -38.95 -0.15
CA GLU A 110 -4.37 -38.73 -1.36
C GLU A 110 -4.64 -37.34 -1.95
N GLU A 111 -5.87 -36.85 -1.85
CA GLU A 111 -6.32 -35.54 -2.32
C GLU A 111 -5.63 -34.42 -1.52
N ASP A 112 -5.52 -34.57 -0.19
CA ASP A 112 -4.74 -33.68 0.68
C ASP A 112 -3.27 -33.62 0.25
N GLY A 113 -2.70 -34.80 -0.14
CA GLY A 113 -1.33 -34.90 -0.63
C GLY A 113 -1.09 -34.09 -1.91
N TYR A 114 -1.96 -34.20 -2.90
CA TYR A 114 -1.87 -33.41 -4.11
C TYR A 114 -2.04 -31.92 -3.83
N ARG A 115 -3.04 -31.55 -3.02
CA ARG A 115 -3.28 -30.15 -2.67
C ARG A 115 -2.10 -29.55 -1.92
N LEU A 116 -1.52 -30.29 -0.98
CA LEU A 116 -0.34 -29.83 -0.25
C LEU A 116 0.88 -29.61 -1.17
N ALA A 117 1.09 -30.48 -2.15
CA ALA A 117 2.17 -30.30 -3.14
C ALA A 117 2.00 -29.01 -3.96
N ASP A 118 0.77 -28.70 -4.40
CA ASP A 118 0.46 -27.45 -5.10
C ASP A 118 0.71 -26.23 -4.19
N LEU A 119 0.25 -26.29 -2.94
CA LEU A 119 0.46 -25.22 -1.97
C LEU A 119 1.94 -25.01 -1.63
N GLU A 120 2.74 -26.08 -1.56
CA GLU A 120 4.20 -25.97 -1.35
C GLU A 120 4.88 -25.26 -2.53
N ALA A 121 4.48 -25.55 -3.76
CA ALA A 121 4.98 -24.86 -4.94
C ALA A 121 4.60 -23.38 -4.92
N GLU A 122 3.32 -23.05 -4.65
CA GLU A 122 2.86 -21.65 -4.53
C GLU A 122 3.58 -20.91 -3.38
N PHE A 123 3.79 -21.56 -2.25
CA PHE A 123 4.47 -21.01 -1.09
C PHE A 123 5.94 -20.68 -1.39
N LEU A 124 6.63 -21.58 -2.11
CA LEU A 124 8.01 -21.37 -2.54
C LEU A 124 8.11 -20.21 -3.52
N ASP A 125 7.21 -20.12 -4.52
CA ASP A 125 7.19 -19.06 -5.51
C ASP A 125 6.98 -17.66 -4.88
N MET A 126 6.32 -17.60 -3.72
CA MET A 126 6.07 -16.36 -2.98
C MET A 126 7.10 -16.08 -1.88
N ASP A 127 8.21 -16.84 -1.83
CA ASP A 127 9.24 -16.76 -0.77
C ASP A 127 8.67 -16.94 0.65
N GLY A 128 7.68 -17.81 0.77
CA GLY A 128 6.91 -18.00 2.00
C GLY A 128 7.73 -18.43 3.22
N TRP A 129 8.86 -19.13 3.01
CA TRP A 129 9.76 -19.56 4.09
C TRP A 129 10.39 -18.39 4.84
N ASN A 130 10.54 -17.24 4.20
CA ASN A 130 11.09 -16.02 4.80
C ASN A 130 10.00 -15.09 5.38
N ALA A 131 8.71 -15.39 5.18
CA ALA A 131 7.60 -14.50 5.54
C ALA A 131 7.63 -14.01 7.00
N GLU A 132 7.89 -14.91 7.96
CA GLU A 132 7.97 -14.57 9.38
C GLU A 132 9.18 -13.67 9.70
N SER A 133 10.33 -13.93 9.08
CA SER A 133 11.54 -13.12 9.27
C SER A 133 11.42 -11.75 8.61
N ASP A 134 10.86 -11.69 7.41
CA ASP A 134 10.65 -10.44 6.68
C ASP A 134 9.64 -9.53 7.39
N ALA A 135 8.55 -10.12 7.91
CA ALA A 135 7.60 -9.40 8.75
C ALA A 135 8.28 -8.83 10.01
N ALA A 136 9.13 -9.61 10.67
CA ALA A 136 9.88 -9.16 11.85
C ALA A 136 10.86 -8.04 11.51
N ILE A 137 11.56 -8.11 10.36
CA ILE A 137 12.47 -7.07 9.88
C ILE A 137 11.73 -5.76 9.64
N LEU A 138 10.58 -5.79 8.95
CA LEU A 138 9.76 -4.61 8.71
C LEU A 138 9.28 -3.97 10.02
N LEU A 139 8.77 -4.78 10.96
CA LEU A 139 8.34 -4.32 12.27
C LEU A 139 9.48 -3.63 13.05
N ASN A 140 10.66 -4.25 13.09
CA ASN A 140 11.84 -3.70 13.78
C ASN A 140 12.24 -2.35 13.16
N ASN A 141 12.31 -2.26 11.84
CA ASN A 141 12.71 -1.05 11.12
C ASN A 141 11.73 0.11 11.35
N LEU A 142 10.44 -0.20 11.53
CA LEU A 142 9.42 0.78 11.90
C LEU A 142 9.38 1.06 13.41
N GLY A 143 10.29 0.46 14.20
CA GLY A 143 10.39 0.69 15.64
C GLY A 143 9.26 0.04 16.45
N VAL A 144 8.75 -1.11 15.98
CA VAL A 144 7.88 -2.00 16.76
C VAL A 144 8.75 -3.01 17.48
N ASP A 145 8.81 -2.92 18.80
CA ASP A 145 9.67 -3.79 19.63
C ASP A 145 9.29 -5.26 19.48
N VAL A 146 10.32 -6.15 19.48
CA VAL A 146 10.16 -7.60 19.31
C VAL A 146 9.18 -8.20 20.32
N SER A 147 9.09 -7.63 21.53
CA SER A 147 8.15 -8.10 22.57
C SER A 147 6.66 -7.97 22.18
N TYR A 148 6.35 -7.21 21.11
CA TYR A 148 5.00 -7.05 20.57
C TYR A 148 4.70 -7.99 19.40
N HIS A 149 5.71 -8.56 18.73
CA HIS A 149 5.54 -9.29 17.47
C HIS A 149 4.58 -10.48 17.56
N ASP A 150 4.57 -11.18 18.71
CA ASP A 150 3.72 -12.35 18.93
C ASP A 150 2.46 -12.04 19.76
N LYS A 151 2.24 -10.75 20.10
CA LYS A 151 1.01 -10.32 20.77
C LYS A 151 -0.12 -10.11 19.76
N LYS A 152 -1.36 -10.09 20.27
CA LYS A 152 -2.51 -9.67 19.48
C LYS A 152 -2.51 -8.14 19.28
N MET A 153 -3.08 -7.68 18.18
CA MET A 153 -3.19 -6.25 17.87
C MET A 153 -3.86 -5.45 19.00
N LYS A 154 -4.89 -5.99 19.65
CA LYS A 154 -5.56 -5.33 20.79
C LYS A 154 -4.66 -5.12 22.02
N ASP A 155 -3.61 -5.93 22.16
CA ASP A 155 -2.73 -5.92 23.33
C ASP A 155 -1.51 -4.99 23.16
N ILE A 156 -1.42 -4.28 22.03
CA ILE A 156 -0.34 -3.32 21.77
C ILE A 156 -0.86 -1.87 21.70
N PRO A 157 -0.01 -0.88 21.98
CA PRO A 157 -0.40 0.54 21.94
C PRO A 157 -0.91 0.96 20.56
N VAL A 158 -1.91 1.84 20.48
CA VAL A 158 -2.50 2.31 19.22
C VAL A 158 -1.46 2.84 18.23
N LYS A 159 -0.46 3.59 18.71
CA LYS A 159 0.64 4.09 17.87
C LYS A 159 1.43 2.96 17.20
N MET A 160 1.57 1.81 17.87
CA MET A 160 2.25 0.64 17.30
C MET A 160 1.37 -0.05 16.27
N ARG A 161 0.04 -0.08 16.46
CA ARG A 161 -0.89 -0.66 15.48
C ARG A 161 -0.79 0.02 14.12
N VAL A 162 -0.66 1.35 14.08
CA VAL A 162 -0.47 2.11 12.83
C VAL A 162 0.82 1.70 12.12
N LYS A 163 1.92 1.52 12.87
CA LYS A 163 3.20 1.03 12.33
C LYS A 163 3.08 -0.40 11.79
N VAL A 164 2.31 -1.26 12.45
CA VAL A 164 2.03 -2.64 11.97
C VAL A 164 1.25 -2.62 10.67
N LEU A 165 0.24 -1.75 10.51
CA LEU A 165 -0.48 -1.61 9.25
C LEU A 165 0.40 -1.06 8.13
N LEU A 166 1.33 -0.16 8.44
CA LEU A 166 2.32 0.28 7.47
C LEU A 166 3.24 -0.88 7.06
N ALA A 167 3.75 -1.67 8.02
CA ALA A 167 4.52 -2.87 7.72
C ALA A 167 3.74 -3.83 6.81
N SER A 168 2.45 -4.04 7.09
CA SER A 168 1.56 -4.86 6.26
C SER A 168 1.45 -4.32 4.82
N ALA A 169 1.30 -3.00 4.65
CA ALA A 169 1.24 -2.40 3.32
C ALA A 169 2.55 -2.57 2.52
N LEU A 170 3.70 -2.55 3.20
CA LEU A 170 5.03 -2.69 2.57
C LEU A 170 5.40 -4.16 2.30
N PHE A 171 4.71 -5.13 2.95
CA PHE A 171 5.10 -6.53 2.94
C PHE A 171 4.97 -7.20 1.58
N GLY A 172 5.97 -8.01 1.24
CA GLY A 172 5.95 -8.87 0.04
C GLY A 172 6.07 -8.10 -1.27
N ASN A 173 6.68 -6.92 -1.27
CA ASN A 173 7.03 -6.14 -2.46
C ASN A 173 5.85 -5.97 -3.48
N PRO A 174 4.78 -5.24 -3.14
CA PRO A 174 3.63 -5.07 -4.03
C PRO A 174 4.00 -4.37 -5.33
N ASP A 175 3.28 -4.65 -6.43
CA ASP A 175 3.49 -3.99 -7.72
C ASP A 175 3.05 -2.52 -7.69
N ILE A 176 2.03 -2.21 -6.90
CA ILE A 176 1.52 -0.86 -6.70
C ILE A 176 1.30 -0.64 -5.20
N LEU A 177 1.97 0.36 -4.65
CA LEU A 177 1.89 0.74 -3.24
C LEU A 177 1.19 2.08 -3.09
N LEU A 178 0.07 2.10 -2.35
CA LEU A 178 -0.72 3.30 -2.08
C LEU A 178 -0.62 3.68 -0.60
N LEU A 179 -0.08 4.86 -0.32
CA LEU A 179 0.15 5.35 1.04
C LEU A 179 -0.60 6.66 1.28
N ASP A 180 -1.50 6.69 2.26
CA ASP A 180 -2.19 7.91 2.71
C ASP A 180 -1.63 8.33 4.06
N GLU A 181 -0.90 9.47 4.09
CA GLU A 181 -0.25 10.05 5.27
C GLU A 181 0.65 9.06 6.06
N PRO A 182 1.60 8.36 5.39
CA PRO A 182 2.35 7.27 6.01
C PRO A 182 3.30 7.71 7.13
N THR A 183 3.68 8.99 7.19
CA THR A 183 4.57 9.55 8.20
C THR A 183 3.86 9.88 9.51
N ASN A 184 2.53 9.92 9.51
CA ASN A 184 1.76 10.17 10.72
C ASN A 184 2.03 9.06 11.75
N SER A 185 2.34 9.44 12.98
CA SER A 185 2.64 8.53 14.10
C SER A 185 4.00 7.81 14.05
N LEU A 186 4.86 8.11 13.07
CA LEU A 186 6.23 7.64 13.02
C LEU A 186 7.17 8.57 13.80
N ASP A 187 8.21 8.00 14.39
CA ASP A 187 9.36 8.74 14.89
C ASP A 187 10.38 9.01 13.76
N LEU A 188 11.34 9.90 14.02
CA LEU A 188 12.32 10.31 13.01
C LEU A 188 13.12 9.14 12.43
N SER A 189 13.43 8.12 13.23
CA SER A 189 14.17 6.95 12.77
C SER A 189 13.36 6.14 11.77
N ALA A 190 12.07 5.90 12.08
CA ALA A 190 11.15 5.19 11.19
C ALA A 190 10.85 5.98 9.90
N ILE A 191 10.76 7.33 9.99
CA ILE A 191 10.61 8.19 8.80
C ILE A 191 11.83 8.05 7.89
N ASN A 192 13.04 8.19 8.43
CA ASN A 192 14.26 8.08 7.64
C ASN A 192 14.37 6.70 6.96
N TRP A 193 14.05 5.63 7.68
CA TRP A 193 14.03 4.30 7.12
C TRP A 193 12.98 4.16 5.99
N LEU A 194 11.76 4.68 6.20
CA LEU A 194 10.70 4.65 5.19
C LEU A 194 11.10 5.43 3.93
N GLU A 195 11.75 6.58 4.09
CA GLU A 195 12.28 7.35 2.95
C GLU A 195 13.27 6.53 2.13
N GLU A 196 14.26 5.89 2.77
CA GLU A 196 15.23 5.03 2.09
C GLU A 196 14.56 3.82 1.42
N PHE A 197 13.58 3.21 2.10
CA PHE A 197 12.80 2.11 1.54
C PHE A 197 12.07 2.54 0.25
N LEU A 198 11.37 3.68 0.27
CA LEU A 198 10.60 4.17 -0.87
C LEU A 198 11.49 4.65 -2.04
N ILE A 199 12.65 5.24 -1.75
CA ILE A 199 13.63 5.63 -2.79
C ILE A 199 14.13 4.41 -3.56
N ASN A 200 14.33 3.29 -2.87
CA ASN A 200 14.84 2.05 -3.45
C ASN A 200 13.72 1.09 -3.89
N PHE A 201 12.46 1.47 -3.75
CA PHE A 201 11.33 0.62 -4.10
C PHE A 201 11.24 0.45 -5.62
N PRO A 202 11.28 -0.80 -6.15
CA PRO A 202 11.42 -1.04 -7.58
C PRO A 202 10.13 -0.82 -8.37
N ASN A 203 8.98 -0.78 -7.68
CA ASN A 203 7.65 -0.77 -8.31
C ASN A 203 6.98 0.62 -8.19
N THR A 204 5.71 0.72 -8.52
CA THR A 204 4.97 1.98 -8.50
C THR A 204 4.57 2.36 -7.07
N VAL A 205 4.87 3.59 -6.65
CA VAL A 205 4.40 4.16 -5.38
C VAL A 205 3.53 5.39 -5.66
N ILE A 206 2.38 5.47 -4.98
CA ILE A 206 1.55 6.68 -4.94
C ILE A 206 1.38 7.06 -3.47
N VAL A 207 1.86 8.23 -3.09
CA VAL A 207 1.84 8.70 -1.70
C VAL A 207 1.12 10.03 -1.58
N VAL A 208 0.20 10.10 -0.62
CA VAL A 208 -0.41 11.36 -0.14
C VAL A 208 0.32 11.74 1.13
N SER A 209 0.83 12.96 1.21
CA SER A 209 1.36 13.52 2.46
C SER A 209 1.27 15.04 2.47
N HIS A 210 1.12 15.59 3.66
CA HIS A 210 1.26 17.03 3.90
C HIS A 210 2.71 17.44 4.21
N ASP A 211 3.60 16.48 4.43
CA ASP A 211 5.02 16.72 4.65
C ASP A 211 5.74 16.92 3.30
N ARG A 212 5.99 18.19 2.98
CA ARG A 212 6.70 18.57 1.75
C ARG A 212 8.14 18.06 1.71
N HIS A 213 8.80 17.97 2.87
CA HIS A 213 10.18 17.47 2.94
C HIS A 213 10.22 16.00 2.55
N PHE A 214 9.32 15.19 3.13
CA PHE A 214 9.17 13.79 2.80
C PHE A 214 8.87 13.59 1.30
N LEU A 215 7.85 14.27 0.76
CA LEU A 215 7.51 14.18 -0.67
C LEU A 215 8.69 14.58 -1.57
N ASN A 216 9.38 15.67 -1.21
CA ASN A 216 10.55 16.12 -1.97
C ASN A 216 11.70 15.11 -1.94
N LYS A 217 11.84 14.30 -0.92
CA LYS A 217 12.90 13.30 -0.80
C LYS A 217 12.56 12.03 -1.59
N VAL A 218 11.35 11.52 -1.49
CA VAL A 218 10.98 10.21 -2.04
C VAL A 218 10.34 10.26 -3.44
N CYS A 219 9.61 11.33 -3.78
CA CYS A 219 8.85 11.34 -5.04
C CYS A 219 9.71 11.75 -6.23
N THR A 220 9.49 11.09 -7.35
CA THR A 220 10.05 11.43 -8.67
C THR A 220 9.09 12.29 -9.50
N HIS A 221 7.80 12.18 -9.21
CA HIS A 221 6.71 12.89 -9.89
C HIS A 221 5.71 13.43 -8.88
N ILE A 222 5.02 14.49 -9.26
CA ILE A 222 3.91 15.07 -8.50
C ILE A 222 2.64 14.96 -9.33
N VAL A 223 1.56 14.51 -8.69
CA VAL A 223 0.20 14.56 -9.23
C VAL A 223 -0.54 15.65 -8.48
N ASP A 224 -0.85 16.74 -9.17
CA ASP A 224 -1.61 17.84 -8.57
C ASP A 224 -3.10 17.73 -8.91
N ILE A 225 -3.93 17.78 -7.86
CA ILE A 225 -5.39 17.83 -7.98
C ILE A 225 -5.82 19.29 -7.96
N ASP A 226 -6.04 19.87 -9.14
CA ASP A 226 -6.61 21.20 -9.29
C ASP A 226 -8.13 21.17 -9.02
N PHE A 227 -8.51 21.51 -7.80
CA PHE A 227 -9.90 21.48 -7.35
C PHE A 227 -10.79 22.48 -8.14
N LEU A 228 -10.23 23.61 -8.58
CA LEU A 228 -10.99 24.62 -9.33
C LEU A 228 -11.29 24.17 -10.76
N LYS A 229 -10.35 23.47 -11.37
CA LYS A 229 -10.49 22.93 -12.74
C LYS A 229 -11.03 21.49 -12.75
N MET A 230 -11.17 20.85 -11.58
CA MET A 230 -11.60 19.44 -11.43
C MET A 230 -10.74 18.48 -12.24
N LYS A 231 -9.44 18.79 -12.40
CA LYS A 231 -8.47 18.04 -13.21
C LYS A 231 -7.27 17.61 -12.38
N MET A 232 -6.55 16.63 -12.90
CA MET A 232 -5.29 16.16 -12.34
C MET A 232 -4.20 16.21 -13.39
N TYR A 233 -2.99 16.58 -12.96
CA TYR A 233 -1.82 16.69 -13.82
C TYR A 233 -0.62 15.99 -13.19
N ILE A 234 0.15 15.26 -13.99
CA ILE A 234 1.45 14.71 -13.56
C ILE A 234 2.54 15.67 -13.99
N ILE A 235 3.36 16.11 -13.04
CA ILE A 235 4.51 16.98 -13.24
C ILE A 235 5.76 16.23 -12.80
N ARG A 236 6.78 16.16 -13.65
CA ARG A 236 8.09 15.63 -13.25
C ARG A 236 8.76 16.60 -12.29
N LYS A 237 9.29 16.10 -11.19
CA LYS A 237 9.90 16.91 -10.13
C LYS A 237 10.97 17.90 -10.65
N THR A 238 11.77 17.51 -11.63
CA THR A 238 12.78 18.38 -12.26
C THR A 238 12.19 19.67 -12.85
N ILE A 239 10.93 19.64 -13.32
CA ILE A 239 10.24 20.79 -13.91
C ILE A 239 9.65 21.68 -12.82
N LEU A 240 9.25 21.11 -11.68
CA LEU A 240 8.68 21.87 -10.56
C LEU A 240 9.69 22.84 -9.94
N TYR A 241 10.97 22.45 -9.82
CA TYR A 241 12.03 23.33 -9.34
C TYR A 241 12.29 24.53 -10.29
N MET A 242 12.10 24.36 -11.59
CA MET A 242 12.26 25.46 -12.55
C MET A 242 11.11 26.48 -12.47
N HIS A 243 9.88 26.02 -12.19
CA HIS A 243 8.70 26.90 -12.09
C HIS A 243 8.64 27.72 -10.79
N ILE A 244 9.16 27.17 -9.67
CA ILE A 244 9.19 27.84 -8.36
C ILE A 244 10.32 28.88 -8.28
N MET A 245 11.32 28.79 -9.15
CA MET A 245 12.43 29.77 -9.20
C MET A 245 12.14 30.97 -10.14
N GLU A 246 11.01 30.95 -10.87
CA GLU A 246 10.56 32.03 -11.75
C GLU A 246 9.44 32.89 -11.13
N GLU A 247 8.94 32.61 -9.94
CA GLU A 247 8.05 33.45 -9.12
C GLU A 247 8.83 34.04 -7.91
#